data_ed3c496dda99a969dee9d627d563fe79
#
_entry.id   ed3c496dda99a969dee9d627d563fe79
#
_cell.length_a   1.000
_cell.length_b   1.000
_cell.length_c   1.000
_cell.angle_alpha   90.00
_cell.angle_beta   90.00
_cell.angle_gamma   90.00
#
_symmetry.space_group_name_H-M   'P 1'
#
loop_
_entity.id
_entity.type
_entity.pdbx_description
1 polymer ?
#
loop_
_entity_poly.entity_id
_entity_poly.type
_entity_poly.pdbx_seq_one_letter_code
_entity_poly.pdbx_strand_id
1 'polypeptide(L)'
;MSHTFHGPLRRCPENPRYFTDDTGRAIYLSGSHTWAVFQNLVPLDGEPSPGQLFDFEDWLAFSKRYGFNFLRLWSREAAYQRGRRGVELGQYLPSRYLEANPGRAPGELPKYDLDRLNPAYFERLRDRVIRAGNRASTSRSCSSRHGPPTPTWAPPSTATPSTG
;
A
#
# COMPACT_ATOMS: atom_id res chain seq x y z
N MET A 1 -24.50 0.56 -6.79
CA MET A 1 -24.40 -0.01 -8.15
C MET A 1 -23.06 -0.68 -8.26
N SER A 2 -22.98 -1.95 -8.66
CA SER A 2 -21.73 -2.65 -8.87
C SER A 2 -21.18 -2.23 -10.23
N HIS A 3 -19.96 -1.65 -10.26
CA HIS A 3 -19.29 -1.31 -11.51
C HIS A 3 -18.42 -2.49 -11.94
N THR A 4 -18.85 -3.20 -12.96
CA THR A 4 -17.99 -4.16 -13.63
C THR A 4 -17.14 -3.42 -14.65
N PHE A 5 -15.82 -3.59 -14.58
CA PHE A 5 -14.89 -3.01 -15.54
C PHE A 5 -14.64 -3.99 -16.69
N HIS A 6 -14.62 -3.49 -17.89
CA HIS A 6 -14.37 -4.24 -19.11
C HIS A 6 -13.04 -3.80 -19.73
N GLY A 7 -12.03 -4.65 -19.59
CA GLY A 7 -10.70 -4.37 -20.09
C GLY A 7 -9.89 -3.35 -19.27
N PRO A 8 -8.73 -2.92 -19.76
CA PRO A 8 -7.85 -1.99 -19.08
C PRO A 8 -8.40 -0.57 -19.11
N LEU A 9 -8.20 0.15 -18.01
CA LEU A 9 -8.54 1.57 -17.97
C LEU A 9 -7.61 2.39 -18.86
N ARG A 10 -8.22 3.27 -19.63
CA ARG A 10 -7.57 4.22 -20.54
C ARG A 10 -8.03 5.63 -20.20
N ARG A 11 -7.34 6.62 -20.71
CA ARG A 11 -7.80 8.00 -20.67
C ARG A 11 -9.07 8.14 -21.52
N CYS A 12 -10.09 8.77 -20.97
CA CYS A 12 -11.33 9.03 -21.71
C CYS A 12 -11.08 10.05 -22.83
N PRO A 13 -11.38 9.72 -24.10
CA PRO A 13 -11.14 10.65 -25.22
C PRO A 13 -11.98 11.92 -25.14
N GLU A 14 -13.23 11.80 -24.71
CA GLU A 14 -14.17 12.92 -24.63
C GLU A 14 -13.87 13.88 -23.48
N ASN A 15 -13.36 13.33 -22.37
CA ASN A 15 -12.95 14.13 -21.22
C ASN A 15 -11.70 13.52 -20.55
N PRO A 16 -10.51 14.10 -20.81
CA PRO A 16 -9.24 13.53 -20.37
C PRO A 16 -9.02 13.58 -18.84
N ARG A 17 -9.96 14.14 -18.08
CA ARG A 17 -9.96 14.10 -16.60
C ARG A 17 -10.52 12.79 -16.03
N TYR A 18 -11.17 11.98 -16.86
CA TYR A 18 -11.74 10.70 -16.51
C TYR A 18 -11.01 9.56 -17.18
N PHE A 19 -11.26 8.36 -16.64
CA PHE A 19 -10.87 7.12 -17.28
C PHE A 19 -12.06 6.54 -18.05
N THR A 20 -11.77 5.63 -18.95
CA THR A 20 -12.74 4.75 -19.61
C THR A 20 -12.16 3.35 -19.72
N ASP A 21 -13.02 2.37 -19.87
CA ASP A 21 -12.68 0.99 -20.24
C ASP A 21 -13.15 0.67 -21.66
N ASP A 22 -13.27 -0.61 -22.00
CA ASP A 22 -13.73 -1.02 -23.33
C ASP A 22 -15.21 -0.69 -23.60
N THR A 23 -15.98 -0.22 -22.62
CA THR A 23 -17.35 0.26 -22.83
C THR A 23 -17.43 1.69 -23.37
N GLY A 24 -16.33 2.44 -23.35
CA GLY A 24 -16.31 3.84 -23.76
C GLY A 24 -16.92 4.84 -22.75
N ARG A 25 -17.56 4.36 -21.68
CA ARG A 25 -18.18 5.24 -20.67
C ARG A 25 -17.12 5.90 -19.79
N ALA A 26 -17.35 7.15 -19.41
CA ALA A 26 -16.50 7.84 -18.45
C ALA A 26 -16.58 7.16 -17.08
N ILE A 27 -15.42 6.91 -16.49
CA ILE A 27 -15.27 6.26 -15.19
C ILE A 27 -14.54 7.21 -14.24
N TYR A 28 -15.19 7.53 -13.13
CA TYR A 28 -14.59 8.24 -12.01
C TYR A 28 -14.04 7.22 -11.00
N LEU A 29 -12.74 7.28 -10.72
CA LEU A 29 -12.11 6.41 -9.73
C LEU A 29 -12.25 7.05 -8.36
N SER A 30 -12.93 6.35 -7.46
CA SER A 30 -13.06 6.72 -6.07
C SER A 30 -12.64 5.57 -5.16
N GLY A 31 -11.93 5.89 -4.10
CA GLY A 31 -11.46 4.85 -3.20
C GLY A 31 -10.75 5.42 -1.98
N SER A 32 -10.40 4.53 -1.10
CA SER A 32 -9.58 4.81 0.07
C SER A 32 -8.41 3.86 0.13
N HIS A 33 -7.41 4.19 0.92
CA HIS A 33 -6.30 3.29 1.17
C HIS A 33 -5.81 3.43 2.60
N THR A 34 -5.16 2.38 3.08
CA THR A 34 -4.38 2.42 4.31
C THR A 34 -2.98 1.88 4.05
N TRP A 35 -2.05 2.28 4.88
CA TRP A 35 -0.65 1.88 4.76
C TRP A 35 -0.41 0.37 4.91
N ALA A 36 -1.33 -0.35 5.56
CA ALA A 36 -1.24 -1.77 5.82
C ALA A 36 -2.07 -2.63 4.85
N VAL A 37 -2.64 -2.04 3.80
CA VAL A 37 -3.54 -2.75 2.87
C VAL A 37 -2.88 -3.93 2.17
N PHE A 38 -1.57 -3.94 2.07
CA PHE A 38 -0.84 -5.02 1.42
C PHE A 38 0.08 -5.80 2.38
N GLN A 39 0.90 -5.12 3.17
CA GLN A 39 1.84 -5.72 4.11
C GLN A 39 1.47 -5.34 5.54
N ASN A 40 1.61 -6.28 6.47
CA ASN A 40 1.44 -6.00 7.88
C ASN A 40 2.76 -5.50 8.48
N LEU A 41 2.67 -4.59 9.45
CA LEU A 41 3.78 -4.28 10.33
C LEU A 41 3.73 -5.25 11.50
N VAL A 42 4.72 -6.11 11.62
CA VAL A 42 4.81 -7.16 12.64
C VAL A 42 6.01 -6.87 13.54
N PRO A 43 5.90 -6.97 14.88
CA PRO A 43 7.05 -6.85 15.78
C PRO A 43 8.17 -7.83 15.39
N LEU A 44 9.43 -7.44 15.57
CA LEU A 44 10.57 -8.35 15.36
C LEU A 44 10.69 -9.40 16.46
N ASP A 45 10.27 -9.04 17.67
CA ASP A 45 10.41 -9.79 18.90
C ASP A 45 9.03 -10.11 19.49
N GLY A 46 8.22 -10.85 18.77
CA GLY A 46 6.91 -11.26 19.30
C GLY A 46 5.84 -11.41 18.24
N GLU A 47 4.68 -11.85 18.71
CA GLU A 47 3.50 -12.00 17.89
C GLU A 47 2.75 -10.66 17.76
N PRO A 48 2.14 -10.38 16.62
CA PRO A 48 1.32 -9.19 16.46
C PRO A 48 0.12 -9.23 17.40
N SER A 49 -0.12 -8.15 18.11
CA SER A 49 -1.31 -8.03 18.97
C SER A 49 -2.61 -8.08 18.14
N PRO A 50 -3.72 -8.55 18.73
CA PRO A 50 -5.02 -8.46 18.11
C PRO A 50 -5.31 -7.03 17.60
N GLY A 51 -5.74 -6.90 16.35
CA GLY A 51 -6.00 -5.60 15.72
C GLY A 51 -4.76 -4.92 15.09
N GLN A 52 -3.56 -5.43 15.28
CA GLN A 52 -2.38 -4.95 14.54
C GLN A 52 -2.35 -5.48 13.10
N LEU A 53 -2.94 -6.64 12.86
CA LEU A 53 -3.06 -7.19 11.52
C LEU A 53 -4.20 -6.51 10.77
N PHE A 54 -3.97 -6.26 9.50
CA PHE A 54 -4.97 -5.66 8.64
C PHE A 54 -5.97 -6.69 8.13
N ASP A 55 -7.25 -6.51 8.47
CA ASP A 55 -8.32 -7.33 7.93
C ASP A 55 -8.70 -6.83 6.53
N PHE A 56 -8.32 -7.61 5.52
CA PHE A 56 -8.57 -7.27 4.13
C PHE A 56 -10.02 -7.53 3.70
N GLU A 57 -10.71 -8.50 4.31
CA GLU A 57 -12.11 -8.77 4.01
C GLU A 57 -13.01 -7.65 4.53
N ASP A 58 -12.76 -7.23 5.75
CA ASP A 58 -13.49 -6.10 6.34
C ASP A 58 -13.27 -4.81 5.54
N TRP A 59 -12.03 -4.60 5.08
CA TRP A 59 -11.71 -3.51 4.17
C TRP A 59 -12.44 -3.60 2.83
N LEU A 60 -12.57 -4.77 2.24
CA LEU A 60 -13.33 -4.97 1.01
C LEU A 60 -14.84 -4.75 1.24
N ALA A 61 -15.37 -5.21 2.37
CA ALA A 61 -16.76 -4.97 2.77
C ALA A 61 -17.04 -3.47 2.94
N PHE A 62 -16.16 -2.76 3.64
CA PHE A 62 -16.18 -1.31 3.77
C PHE A 62 -16.17 -0.62 2.39
N SER A 63 -15.23 -0.98 1.54
CA SER A 63 -15.10 -0.40 0.20
C SER A 63 -16.37 -0.59 -0.64
N LYS A 64 -16.98 -1.76 -0.57
CA LYS A 64 -18.25 -2.06 -1.23
C LYS A 64 -19.40 -1.23 -0.67
N ARG A 65 -19.48 -1.10 0.66
CA ARG A 65 -20.53 -0.32 1.35
C ARG A 65 -20.53 1.16 0.91
N TYR A 66 -19.35 1.73 0.71
CA TYR A 66 -19.19 3.13 0.31
C TYR A 66 -19.08 3.34 -1.20
N GLY A 67 -19.27 2.28 -2.00
CA GLY A 67 -19.27 2.36 -3.47
C GLY A 67 -17.90 2.66 -4.06
N PHE A 68 -16.82 2.33 -3.35
CA PHE A 68 -15.47 2.50 -3.86
C PHE A 68 -15.19 1.50 -4.97
N ASN A 69 -14.59 1.98 -6.05
CA ASN A 69 -14.22 1.22 -7.23
C ASN A 69 -12.72 1.22 -7.52
N PHE A 70 -11.93 1.77 -6.60
CA PHE A 70 -10.48 1.83 -6.71
C PHE A 70 -9.82 1.47 -5.39
N LEU A 71 -8.80 0.61 -5.47
CA LEU A 71 -7.97 0.20 -4.35
C LEU A 71 -6.49 0.35 -4.70
N ARG A 72 -5.73 1.01 -3.84
CA ARG A 72 -4.28 1.07 -3.95
C ARG A 72 -3.64 0.06 -3.01
N LEU A 73 -2.98 -0.95 -3.58
CA LEU A 73 -2.13 -1.87 -2.82
C LEU A 73 -0.77 -1.21 -2.61
N TRP A 74 -0.53 -0.76 -1.38
CA TRP A 74 0.71 -0.10 -1.04
C TRP A 74 1.77 -1.12 -0.62
N SER A 75 2.80 -1.27 -1.43
CA SER A 75 4.00 -2.03 -1.07
C SER A 75 5.02 -1.13 -0.39
N ARG A 76 5.48 -1.53 0.79
CA ARG A 76 6.56 -0.84 1.49
C ARG A 76 7.90 -1.29 0.92
N GLU A 77 8.77 -0.32 0.68
CA GLU A 77 10.15 -0.56 0.27
C GLU A 77 11.06 -0.73 1.48
N ALA A 78 10.80 0.03 2.55
CA ALA A 78 11.48 -0.15 3.82
C ALA A 78 11.11 -1.51 4.42
N ALA A 79 12.12 -2.31 4.72
CA ALA A 79 11.91 -3.61 5.36
C ALA A 79 11.44 -3.45 6.82
N TYR A 80 11.87 -2.36 7.49
CA TYR A 80 11.65 -2.12 8.91
C TYR A 80 11.05 -0.76 9.19
N GLN A 81 10.40 -0.65 10.35
CA GLN A 81 9.83 0.59 10.85
C GLN A 81 10.00 0.66 12.37
N ARG A 82 10.43 1.82 12.88
CA ARG A 82 10.50 2.11 14.32
C ARG A 82 9.35 3.00 14.77
N GLY A 83 8.91 2.81 16.02
CA GLY A 83 8.01 3.73 16.73
C GLY A 83 6.66 3.93 16.08
N ARG A 84 6.06 2.90 15.50
CA ARG A 84 4.77 3.03 14.81
C ARG A 84 3.75 2.00 15.27
N ARG A 85 2.52 2.46 15.52
CA ARG A 85 1.39 1.62 15.94
C ARG A 85 1.66 0.77 17.19
N GLY A 86 2.41 1.33 18.16
CA GLY A 86 2.78 0.60 19.36
C GLY A 86 3.85 -0.47 19.17
N VAL A 87 4.45 -0.55 17.97
CA VAL A 87 5.57 -1.43 17.67
C VAL A 87 6.85 -0.62 17.79
N GLU A 88 7.73 -0.96 18.73
CA GLU A 88 9.01 -0.27 18.89
C GLU A 88 9.92 -0.47 17.68
N LEU A 89 10.05 -1.71 17.24
CA LEU A 89 10.73 -2.08 16.01
C LEU A 89 9.96 -3.23 15.34
N GLY A 90 9.53 -3.01 14.12
CA GLY A 90 8.81 -4.02 13.35
C GLY A 90 9.29 -4.13 11.93
N GLN A 91 8.87 -5.20 11.29
CA GLN A 91 9.12 -5.49 9.89
C GLN A 91 7.83 -5.54 9.08
N TYR A 92 7.93 -5.22 7.80
CA TYR A 92 6.79 -5.33 6.88
C TYR A 92 6.73 -6.71 6.24
N LEU A 93 5.71 -7.51 6.60
CA LEU A 93 5.54 -8.88 6.12
C LEU A 93 4.30 -9.07 5.22
N PRO A 94 4.39 -9.96 4.23
CA PRO A 94 5.60 -10.64 3.76
C PRO A 94 6.58 -9.67 3.10
N SER A 95 7.87 -9.89 3.31
CA SER A 95 8.90 -9.16 2.58
C SER A 95 8.94 -9.61 1.12
N ARG A 96 9.35 -8.70 0.22
CA ARG A 96 9.52 -8.99 -1.21
C ARG A 96 10.64 -10.01 -1.47
N TYR A 97 11.64 -10.02 -0.61
CA TYR A 97 12.82 -10.87 -0.72
C TYR A 97 12.88 -11.86 0.42
N LEU A 98 13.49 -13.01 0.19
CA LEU A 98 13.76 -13.96 1.24
C LEU A 98 14.85 -13.46 2.18
N GLU A 99 14.80 -13.86 3.43
CA GLU A 99 15.91 -13.61 4.35
C GLU A 99 17.16 -14.35 3.90
N ALA A 100 18.30 -13.68 3.99
CA ALA A 100 19.60 -14.27 3.75
C ALA A 100 20.06 -15.03 5.00
N ASN A 101 20.44 -16.28 4.85
CA ASN A 101 21.02 -17.11 5.90
C ASN A 101 22.44 -17.54 5.51
N PRO A 102 23.44 -17.47 6.41
CA PRO A 102 23.46 -16.85 7.74
C PRO A 102 23.80 -15.37 7.68
N GLY A 103 23.26 -14.59 8.59
CA GLY A 103 23.77 -13.24 8.87
C GLY A 103 22.71 -12.22 9.29
N ARG A 104 23.16 -11.29 10.09
CA ARG A 104 22.36 -10.14 10.52
C ARG A 104 22.93 -8.85 9.94
N ALA A 105 22.07 -7.87 9.69
CA ALA A 105 22.46 -6.51 9.38
C ALA A 105 22.86 -5.78 10.68
N PRO A 106 23.50 -4.60 10.62
CA PRO A 106 23.76 -3.80 11.81
C PRO A 106 22.47 -3.60 12.63
N GLY A 107 22.59 -3.76 13.95
CA GLY A 107 21.44 -3.69 14.87
C GLY A 107 20.61 -4.97 14.94
N GLU A 108 21.21 -6.12 14.65
CA GLU A 108 20.60 -7.45 14.74
C GLU A 108 19.37 -7.66 13.82
N LEU A 109 19.21 -6.82 12.81
CA LEU A 109 18.12 -6.91 11.86
C LEU A 109 18.35 -8.08 10.88
N PRO A 110 17.28 -8.80 10.44
CA PRO A 110 17.40 -9.77 9.36
C PRO A 110 17.97 -9.14 8.08
N LYS A 111 18.85 -9.84 7.40
CA LYS A 111 19.31 -9.48 6.05
C LYS A 111 18.39 -10.11 5.01
N TYR A 112 18.25 -9.45 3.88
CA TYR A 112 17.52 -9.97 2.74
C TYR A 112 18.45 -10.26 1.58
N ASP A 113 18.19 -11.37 0.90
CA ASP A 113 18.84 -11.76 -0.34
C ASP A 113 18.09 -11.15 -1.52
N LEU A 114 18.67 -10.11 -2.13
CA LEU A 114 18.03 -9.34 -3.19
C LEU A 114 17.90 -10.12 -4.51
N ASP A 115 18.62 -11.24 -4.65
CA ASP A 115 18.54 -12.11 -5.82
C ASP A 115 17.45 -13.20 -5.66
N ARG A 116 16.86 -13.31 -4.46
CA ARG A 116 15.84 -14.33 -4.15
C ARG A 116 14.52 -13.70 -3.76
N LEU A 117 13.57 -13.75 -4.70
CA LEU A 117 12.20 -13.30 -4.47
C LEU A 117 11.45 -14.22 -3.51
N ASN A 118 10.63 -13.61 -2.63
CA ASN A 118 9.82 -14.35 -1.68
C ASN A 118 8.45 -14.72 -2.30
N PRO A 119 8.17 -16.01 -2.54
CA PRO A 119 6.91 -16.44 -3.13
C PRO A 119 5.68 -15.96 -2.36
N ALA A 120 5.73 -15.96 -1.01
CA ALA A 120 4.61 -15.54 -0.18
C ALA A 120 4.19 -14.08 -0.41
N TYR A 121 5.12 -13.21 -0.79
CA TYR A 121 4.81 -11.83 -1.17
C TYR A 121 3.95 -11.78 -2.45
N PHE A 122 4.35 -12.53 -3.48
CA PHE A 122 3.65 -12.52 -4.77
C PHE A 122 2.34 -13.29 -4.73
N GLU A 123 2.26 -14.35 -3.94
CA GLU A 123 1.02 -15.08 -3.66
C GLU A 123 -0.01 -14.18 -2.97
N ARG A 124 0.40 -13.43 -1.94
CA ARG A 124 -0.47 -12.44 -1.30
C ARG A 124 -0.90 -11.34 -2.26
N LEU A 125 0.01 -10.85 -3.10
CA LEU A 125 -0.32 -9.85 -4.11
C LEU A 125 -1.40 -10.36 -5.06
N ARG A 126 -1.21 -11.57 -5.58
CA ARG A 126 -2.15 -12.24 -6.49
C ARG A 126 -3.50 -12.44 -5.81
N ASP A 127 -3.52 -12.97 -4.59
CA ASP A 127 -4.74 -13.20 -3.81
C ASP A 127 -5.53 -11.90 -3.63
N ARG A 128 -4.89 -10.83 -3.19
CA ARG A 128 -5.55 -9.54 -2.96
C ARG A 128 -6.08 -8.92 -4.24
N VAL A 129 -5.36 -9.03 -5.35
CA VAL A 129 -5.82 -8.55 -6.66
C VAL A 129 -7.07 -9.32 -7.11
N ILE A 130 -7.05 -10.65 -7.00
CA ILE A 130 -8.19 -11.50 -7.38
C ILE A 130 -9.41 -11.21 -6.50
N ARG A 131 -9.23 -11.17 -5.17
CA ARG A 131 -10.34 -10.92 -4.23
C ARG A 131 -10.95 -9.53 -4.41
N ALA A 132 -10.12 -8.52 -4.62
CA ALA A 132 -10.59 -7.17 -4.91
C ALA A 132 -11.36 -7.12 -6.26
N GLY A 133 -10.85 -7.79 -7.30
CA GLY A 133 -11.52 -7.88 -8.60
C GLY A 133 -12.89 -8.56 -8.50
N ASN A 134 -12.97 -9.69 -7.79
CA ASN A 134 -14.22 -10.44 -7.60
C ASN A 134 -15.28 -9.66 -6.80
N ARG A 135 -14.85 -8.69 -5.98
CA ARG A 135 -15.76 -7.82 -5.21
C ARG A 135 -16.20 -6.57 -5.98
N ALA A 136 -15.89 -6.49 -7.27
CA ALA A 136 -16.17 -5.36 -8.17
C ALA A 136 -15.41 -4.06 -7.80
N SER A 137 -14.27 -4.21 -7.17
CA SER A 137 -13.30 -3.13 -6.98
C SER A 137 -12.15 -3.32 -7.97
N THR A 138 -11.77 -2.28 -8.71
CA THR A 138 -10.57 -2.36 -9.53
C THR A 138 -9.34 -2.22 -8.65
N SER A 139 -8.65 -3.32 -8.41
CA SER A 139 -7.35 -3.26 -7.75
C SER A 139 -6.26 -2.98 -8.77
N ARG A 140 -5.49 -1.92 -8.54
CA ARG A 140 -4.23 -1.69 -9.25
C ARG A 140 -3.10 -1.68 -8.23
N SER A 141 -2.14 -2.56 -8.46
CA SER A 141 -0.86 -2.51 -7.77
C SER A 141 -0.10 -1.30 -8.30
N CYS A 142 0.13 -0.30 -7.45
CA CYS A 142 1.09 0.75 -7.71
C CYS A 142 2.34 0.44 -6.88
N SER A 143 3.35 -0.07 -7.53
CA SER A 143 4.71 -0.06 -6.97
C SER A 143 5.14 1.40 -6.94
N SER A 144 5.30 1.98 -5.77
CA SER A 144 5.90 3.29 -5.65
C SER A 144 7.37 3.18 -6.03
N ARG A 145 7.73 3.63 -7.23
CA ARG A 145 9.12 4.01 -7.46
C ARG A 145 9.38 5.24 -6.60
N HIS A 146 10.48 5.26 -5.89
CA HIS A 146 10.94 6.46 -5.23
C HIS A 146 11.10 7.56 -6.30
N GLY A 147 10.23 8.56 -6.24
CA GLY A 147 10.63 9.87 -6.72
C GLY A 147 11.71 10.42 -5.77
N PRO A 148 12.47 11.43 -6.19
CA PRO A 148 13.42 12.10 -5.31
C PRO A 148 12.70 12.51 -4.01
N PRO A 149 13.38 12.50 -2.85
CA PRO A 149 12.76 12.85 -1.57
C PRO A 149 12.05 14.20 -1.74
N THR A 150 10.76 14.21 -1.48
CA THR A 150 10.00 15.46 -1.43
C THR A 150 10.67 16.36 -0.39
N PRO A 151 10.97 17.62 -0.73
CA PRO A 151 11.48 18.56 0.26
C PRO A 151 10.53 18.56 1.46
N THR A 152 11.04 18.33 2.64
CA THR A 152 10.28 18.51 3.87
C THR A 152 9.83 19.96 3.90
N TRP A 153 8.53 20.18 3.74
CA TRP A 153 7.95 21.50 3.90
C TRP A 153 8.16 21.94 5.35
N ALA A 154 9.07 22.89 5.57
CA ALA A 154 9.20 23.58 6.82
C ALA A 154 8.24 24.78 6.76
N PRO A 155 7.36 24.98 7.75
CA PRO A 155 6.54 26.16 7.82
C PRO A 155 7.45 27.41 7.92
N PRO A 156 7.07 28.51 7.28
CA PRO A 156 7.85 29.74 7.39
C PRO A 156 7.92 30.16 8.87
N SER A 157 9.12 30.44 9.32
CA SER A 157 9.39 31.02 10.64
C SER A 157 8.59 32.32 10.76
N THR A 158 7.65 32.38 11.68
CA THR A 158 7.01 33.65 12.08
C THR A 158 8.04 34.48 12.82
N ALA A 159 8.73 35.35 12.11
CA ALA A 159 9.54 36.39 12.71
C ALA A 159 8.60 37.36 13.46
N THR A 160 8.64 37.37 14.76
CA THR A 160 8.02 38.40 15.61
C THR A 160 8.71 39.73 15.32
N PRO A 161 7.98 40.82 15.01
CA PRO A 161 8.61 42.10 14.89
C PRO A 161 9.04 42.58 16.28
N SER A 162 10.33 42.86 16.41
CA SER A 162 10.92 43.55 17.56
C SER A 162 10.40 44.97 17.56
N THR A 163 9.56 45.31 18.54
CA THR A 163 9.27 46.71 18.90
C THR A 163 10.49 47.27 19.65
N GLY A 164 11.18 48.17 19.00
CA GLY A 164 12.10 49.12 19.61
C GLY A 164 11.42 50.50 19.70
#